data_23d96c74e21b7b3528ee6f28b16ff0c9
#
_entry.id   23d96c74e21b7b3528ee6f28b16ff0c9
#
_cell.length_a   1.000
_cell.length_b   1.000
_cell.length_c   1.000
_cell.angle_alpha   90.00
_cell.angle_beta   90.00
_cell.angle_gamma   90.00
#
_symmetry.space_group_name_H-M   'P 1'
#
loop_
_entity.id
_entity.type
_entity.pdbx_description
1 polymer ?
#
loop_
_entity_poly.entity_id
_entity_poly.type
_entity_poly.pdbx_seq_one_letter_code
_entity_poly.pdbx_strand_id
1 'polypeptide(L)'
;MVQYILFALFLGVISAVAAFDLESKKKWLKPVIAGSISFLVFGILNFWAMPTFNFWGFDGLWVEITLAAIWGLLFSAIYEEYGDPALKNIFKMWQAIPLGICMLALLVRCGSTAEMFHSEAYSELLQPQVVADSTFANNVHPIPVEKMISVKQAYAEDLASKRIENMPSLGSRCEFGQADMINLNGTFAVKTAEGKSETLTFDNEKVWVMPLEHRGFWKWWDNKVTDGYCIVSAHDPGRIFFVTELEGKPLALRYLRSGCFGDEIERHCRTNGYAGYGLTEYSMELDDNGKPYWVITVYEPSIGFSGENATGCLVVDMQTGDIQEYAIADAPEWVDRIQPDEFLLDQIDDWGQYQDGWINAQFAQNGVREATPGMSLVYSEGRSYWYSGIQSAGADKSSSGFMLIDTRTKECKLYPVAGINEQAAKEVIEAQSEWVRQSKFAANDPVLYNVHGVPTYYMTLTGDGIKNAGYAFVSLKSELQFAAAATPQKALQQYLKVIQSGSQFKISDGDKLAEELVKMTVRGIVCENGTYYILFNEVKGKEFTGTTEAFPELKWCEKNQKVNVSYTDTEAKVISLNSFDIIDFEI
;
A
#
# COMPACT_ATOMS: atom_id res chain seq x y z
N MET A 1 -9.96 -27.59 -2.89
CA MET A 1 -10.92 -27.92 -3.98
C MET A 1 -12.01 -28.90 -3.54
N VAL A 2 -11.68 -30.02 -2.89
CA VAL A 2 -12.70 -31.01 -2.44
C VAL A 2 -13.76 -30.38 -1.53
N GLN A 3 -13.38 -29.53 -0.60
CA GLN A 3 -14.29 -28.81 0.31
C GLN A 3 -15.34 -27.99 -0.46
N TYR A 4 -14.94 -27.23 -1.46
CA TYR A 4 -15.84 -26.43 -2.29
C TYR A 4 -16.83 -27.27 -3.10
N ILE A 5 -16.40 -28.42 -3.62
CA ILE A 5 -17.29 -29.37 -4.31
C ILE A 5 -18.30 -29.97 -3.34
N LEU A 6 -17.85 -30.38 -2.14
CA LEU A 6 -18.74 -30.91 -1.11
C LEU A 6 -19.73 -29.87 -0.61
N PHE A 7 -19.29 -28.61 -0.49
CA PHE A 7 -20.17 -27.53 -0.12
C PHE A 7 -21.19 -27.20 -1.21
N ALA A 8 -20.79 -27.15 -2.48
CA ALA A 8 -21.75 -27.03 -3.59
C ALA A 8 -22.78 -28.15 -3.61
N LEU A 9 -22.38 -29.41 -3.30
CA LEU A 9 -23.30 -30.53 -3.14
C LEU A 9 -24.26 -30.29 -1.98
N PHE A 10 -23.78 -29.81 -0.84
CA PHE A 10 -24.60 -29.45 0.32
C PHE A 10 -25.63 -28.36 -0.04
N LEU A 11 -25.24 -27.33 -0.78
CA LEU A 11 -26.13 -26.27 -1.29
C LEU A 11 -27.19 -26.86 -2.24
N GLY A 12 -26.82 -27.82 -3.08
CA GLY A 12 -27.75 -28.57 -3.91
C GLY A 12 -28.79 -29.34 -3.08
N VAL A 13 -28.37 -29.94 -1.96
CA VAL A 13 -29.30 -30.62 -1.02
C VAL A 13 -30.23 -29.62 -0.35
N ILE A 14 -29.75 -28.45 0.09
CA ILE A 14 -30.60 -27.39 0.66
C ILE A 14 -31.68 -26.97 -0.33
N SER A 15 -31.29 -26.69 -1.58
CA SER A 15 -32.23 -26.31 -2.63
C SER A 15 -33.23 -27.41 -2.94
N ALA A 16 -32.80 -28.68 -2.94
CA ALA A 16 -33.66 -29.81 -3.15
C ALA A 16 -34.70 -29.96 -2.01
N VAL A 17 -34.27 -29.78 -0.75
CA VAL A 17 -35.18 -29.82 0.43
C VAL A 17 -36.18 -28.68 0.36
N ALA A 18 -35.76 -27.48 0.03
CA ALA A 18 -36.64 -26.31 -0.11
C ALA A 18 -37.63 -26.47 -1.28
N ALA A 19 -37.27 -27.19 -2.35
CA ALA A 19 -38.14 -27.49 -3.49
C ALA A 19 -39.00 -28.75 -3.32
N PHE A 20 -38.89 -29.48 -2.19
CA PHE A 20 -39.58 -30.73 -1.97
C PHE A 20 -41.06 -30.48 -1.69
N ASP A 21 -41.91 -31.16 -2.47
CA ASP A 21 -43.38 -31.07 -2.36
C ASP A 21 -43.99 -32.48 -2.30
N LEU A 22 -44.56 -32.82 -1.16
CA LEU A 22 -45.15 -34.16 -0.90
C LEU A 22 -46.43 -34.44 -1.71
N GLU A 23 -47.11 -33.41 -2.20
CA GLU A 23 -48.37 -33.55 -2.93
C GLU A 23 -48.21 -33.72 -4.43
N SER A 24 -47.05 -33.34 -4.96
CA SER A 24 -46.80 -33.44 -6.39
C SER A 24 -46.78 -34.89 -6.88
N LYS A 25 -47.49 -35.19 -7.99
CA LYS A 25 -47.41 -36.49 -8.66
C LYS A 25 -45.98 -36.89 -9.07
N LYS A 26 -45.07 -35.93 -9.16
CA LYS A 26 -43.65 -36.10 -9.49
C LYS A 26 -42.76 -35.65 -8.29
N LYS A 27 -43.02 -36.18 -7.10
CA LYS A 27 -42.39 -35.79 -5.81
C LYS A 27 -40.86 -35.59 -5.87
N TRP A 28 -40.16 -36.38 -6.64
CA TRP A 28 -38.72 -36.40 -6.70
C TRP A 28 -38.14 -35.58 -7.88
N LEU A 29 -38.93 -35.27 -8.91
CA LEU A 29 -38.42 -34.60 -10.10
C LEU A 29 -38.04 -33.15 -9.81
N LYS A 30 -38.90 -32.40 -9.09
CA LYS A 30 -38.67 -31.00 -8.73
C LYS A 30 -37.40 -30.83 -7.84
N PRO A 31 -37.30 -31.59 -6.71
CA PRO A 31 -36.10 -31.54 -5.86
C PRO A 31 -34.79 -31.88 -6.62
N VAL A 32 -34.85 -32.94 -7.43
CA VAL A 32 -33.66 -33.36 -8.21
C VAL A 32 -33.22 -32.27 -9.20
N ILE A 33 -34.15 -31.67 -9.93
CA ILE A 33 -33.81 -30.61 -10.88
C ILE A 33 -33.27 -29.37 -10.14
N ALA A 34 -33.99 -28.90 -9.09
CA ALA A 34 -33.57 -27.74 -8.32
C ALA A 34 -32.18 -27.92 -7.69
N GLY A 35 -31.97 -29.10 -7.07
CA GLY A 35 -30.68 -29.46 -6.46
C GLY A 35 -29.55 -29.60 -7.47
N SER A 36 -29.83 -30.20 -8.64
CA SER A 36 -28.81 -30.35 -9.68
C SER A 36 -28.37 -29.00 -10.27
N ILE A 37 -29.34 -28.11 -10.56
CA ILE A 37 -29.04 -26.76 -11.03
C ILE A 37 -28.25 -25.98 -9.98
N SER A 38 -28.68 -26.04 -8.70
CA SER A 38 -27.98 -25.38 -7.60
C SER A 38 -26.54 -25.90 -7.46
N PHE A 39 -26.35 -27.23 -7.47
CA PHE A 39 -25.01 -27.82 -7.43
C PHE A 39 -24.10 -27.33 -8.54
N LEU A 40 -24.61 -27.28 -9.77
CA LEU A 40 -23.82 -26.78 -10.92
C LEU A 40 -23.49 -25.28 -10.80
N VAL A 41 -24.50 -24.47 -10.46
CA VAL A 41 -24.32 -23.01 -10.32
C VAL A 41 -23.35 -22.69 -9.19
N PHE A 42 -23.58 -23.22 -7.99
CA PHE A 42 -22.68 -22.99 -6.85
C PHE A 42 -21.33 -23.68 -7.02
N GLY A 43 -21.25 -24.80 -7.73
CA GLY A 43 -19.97 -25.41 -8.11
C GLY A 43 -19.12 -24.48 -8.99
N ILE A 44 -19.76 -23.80 -9.94
CA ILE A 44 -19.09 -22.80 -10.78
C ILE A 44 -18.75 -21.53 -9.97
N LEU A 45 -19.69 -21.03 -9.16
CA LEU A 45 -19.45 -19.86 -8.31
C LEU A 45 -18.31 -20.09 -7.32
N ASN A 46 -18.32 -21.21 -6.60
CA ASN A 46 -17.26 -21.59 -5.68
C ASN A 46 -15.91 -21.84 -6.37
N PHE A 47 -15.95 -22.26 -7.63
CA PHE A 47 -14.73 -22.35 -8.42
C PHE A 47 -14.09 -20.98 -8.66
N TRP A 48 -14.90 -19.92 -8.85
CA TRP A 48 -14.39 -18.58 -9.13
C TRP A 48 -14.19 -17.72 -7.88
N ALA A 49 -15.15 -17.73 -6.94
CA ALA A 49 -15.16 -16.83 -5.79
C ALA A 49 -14.35 -17.34 -4.60
N MET A 50 -14.20 -18.67 -4.48
CA MET A 50 -13.49 -19.35 -3.38
C MET A 50 -13.72 -18.71 -2.00
N PRO A 51 -14.96 -18.65 -1.49
CA PRO A 51 -15.24 -18.02 -0.22
C PRO A 51 -14.42 -18.64 0.90
N THR A 52 -14.08 -17.85 1.91
CA THR A 52 -13.39 -18.35 3.11
C THR A 52 -14.22 -19.45 3.76
N PHE A 53 -13.65 -20.65 3.90
CA PHE A 53 -14.35 -21.85 4.39
C PHE A 53 -14.42 -21.86 5.91
N ASN A 54 -15.03 -20.80 6.45
CA ASN A 54 -15.29 -20.61 7.87
C ASN A 54 -16.71 -20.05 8.07
N PHE A 55 -17.49 -20.67 8.96
CA PHE A 55 -18.87 -20.25 9.26
C PHE A 55 -18.94 -19.15 10.33
N TRP A 56 -17.85 -18.85 11.00
CA TRP A 56 -17.76 -17.79 12.00
C TRP A 56 -16.80 -16.72 11.55
N GLY A 57 -17.24 -15.49 11.64
CA GLY A 57 -16.44 -14.32 11.23
C GLY A 57 -16.48 -13.98 9.74
N PHE A 58 -16.97 -14.88 8.87
CA PHE A 58 -17.00 -14.68 7.42
C PHE A 58 -18.38 -14.93 6.84
N ASP A 59 -18.84 -14.03 5.98
CA ASP A 59 -20.21 -14.08 5.44
C ASP A 59 -20.38 -15.00 4.23
N GLY A 60 -19.32 -15.28 3.49
CA GLY A 60 -19.39 -15.91 2.18
C GLY A 60 -20.24 -17.19 2.14
N LEU A 61 -20.02 -18.12 3.08
CA LEU A 61 -20.78 -19.37 3.14
C LEU A 61 -22.26 -19.17 3.50
N TRP A 62 -22.56 -18.21 4.39
CA TRP A 62 -23.94 -17.89 4.79
C TRP A 62 -24.73 -17.24 3.67
N VAL A 63 -24.08 -16.36 2.87
CA VAL A 63 -24.68 -15.79 1.68
C VAL A 63 -25.06 -16.87 0.69
N GLU A 64 -24.18 -17.82 0.41
CA GLU A 64 -24.48 -18.93 -0.52
C GLU A 64 -25.57 -19.85 -0.01
N ILE A 65 -25.60 -20.20 1.28
CA ILE A 65 -26.68 -20.99 1.90
C ILE A 65 -28.02 -20.27 1.73
N THR A 66 -28.05 -18.95 1.99
CA THR A 66 -29.25 -18.12 1.84
C THR A 66 -29.74 -18.10 0.39
N LEU A 67 -28.83 -17.88 -0.57
CA LEU A 67 -29.17 -17.90 -1.99
C LEU A 67 -29.68 -19.30 -2.44
N ALA A 68 -29.08 -20.38 -1.97
CA ALA A 68 -29.53 -21.75 -2.27
C ALA A 68 -30.93 -22.03 -1.72
N ALA A 69 -31.23 -21.56 -0.51
CA ALA A 69 -32.56 -21.68 0.10
C ALA A 69 -33.61 -20.86 -0.67
N ILE A 70 -33.31 -19.61 -1.02
CA ILE A 70 -34.18 -18.74 -1.83
C ILE A 70 -34.44 -19.38 -3.20
N TRP A 71 -33.41 -19.87 -3.86
CA TRP A 71 -33.53 -20.55 -5.15
C TRP A 71 -34.47 -21.73 -5.09
N GLY A 72 -34.32 -22.60 -4.10
CA GLY A 72 -35.20 -23.76 -3.91
C GLY A 72 -36.68 -23.37 -3.73
N LEU A 73 -36.94 -22.31 -2.95
CA LEU A 73 -38.30 -21.77 -2.76
C LEU A 73 -38.87 -21.17 -4.05
N LEU A 74 -38.12 -20.39 -4.77
CA LEU A 74 -38.55 -19.81 -6.06
C LEU A 74 -38.84 -20.91 -7.08
N PHE A 75 -37.99 -21.94 -7.12
CA PHE A 75 -38.21 -23.08 -7.99
C PHE A 75 -39.50 -23.84 -7.61
N SER A 76 -39.78 -24.03 -6.33
CA SER A 76 -41.02 -24.60 -5.85
C SER A 76 -42.23 -23.75 -6.29
N ALA A 77 -42.17 -22.43 -6.13
CA ALA A 77 -43.25 -21.50 -6.47
C ALA A 77 -43.57 -21.47 -7.98
N ILE A 78 -42.53 -21.47 -8.84
CA ILE A 78 -42.70 -21.45 -10.31
C ILE A 78 -43.38 -22.73 -10.81
N TYR A 79 -43.14 -23.87 -10.18
CA TYR A 79 -43.70 -25.16 -10.57
C TYR A 79 -44.96 -25.54 -9.79
N GLU A 80 -45.56 -24.61 -9.02
CA GLU A 80 -46.85 -24.87 -8.35
C GLU A 80 -48.00 -24.97 -9.38
N GLU A 81 -48.25 -26.17 -9.88
CA GLU A 81 -49.46 -26.50 -10.59
C GLU A 81 -50.49 -27.09 -9.61
N TYR A 82 -51.54 -26.33 -9.29
CA TYR A 82 -52.81 -26.69 -8.67
C TYR A 82 -52.84 -27.86 -7.67
N GLY A 83 -52.75 -27.59 -6.39
CA GLY A 83 -52.98 -28.50 -5.26
C GLY A 83 -53.93 -27.93 -4.19
N ASP A 84 -54.45 -28.77 -3.32
CA ASP A 84 -55.44 -28.45 -2.28
C ASP A 84 -54.92 -27.40 -1.27
N PRO A 85 -55.69 -26.29 -1.01
CA PRO A 85 -55.24 -25.17 -0.18
C PRO A 85 -54.93 -25.48 1.28
N ALA A 86 -55.55 -26.53 1.87
CA ALA A 86 -55.41 -26.84 3.30
C ALA A 86 -54.08 -27.52 3.65
N LEU A 87 -53.52 -28.35 2.78
CA LEU A 87 -52.25 -29.02 2.95
C LEU A 87 -51.04 -28.13 2.53
N LYS A 88 -51.28 -27.12 1.71
CA LYS A 88 -50.27 -26.10 1.32
C LYS A 88 -49.62 -25.41 2.51
N ASN A 89 -50.33 -25.18 3.60
CA ASN A 89 -49.82 -24.44 4.75
C ASN A 89 -48.82 -25.24 5.61
N ILE A 90 -48.97 -26.55 5.70
CA ILE A 90 -48.08 -27.43 6.51
C ILE A 90 -46.74 -27.62 5.78
N PHE A 91 -46.78 -27.77 4.45
CA PHE A 91 -45.58 -27.99 3.65
C PHE A 91 -44.76 -26.71 3.44
N LYS A 92 -45.39 -25.54 3.40
CA LYS A 92 -44.68 -24.24 3.41
C LYS A 92 -43.84 -24.01 4.68
N MET A 93 -44.27 -24.59 5.83
CA MET A 93 -43.46 -24.56 7.05
C MET A 93 -42.12 -25.28 6.90
N TRP A 94 -42.07 -26.48 6.32
CA TRP A 94 -40.81 -27.20 6.08
C TRP A 94 -39.89 -26.48 5.08
N GLN A 95 -40.45 -25.86 4.06
CA GLN A 95 -39.74 -25.08 3.08
C GLN A 95 -39.14 -23.80 3.69
N ALA A 96 -39.79 -23.26 4.73
CA ALA A 96 -39.31 -22.07 5.43
C ALA A 96 -38.17 -22.34 6.42
N ILE A 97 -37.88 -23.61 6.78
CA ILE A 97 -36.82 -23.94 7.74
C ILE A 97 -35.44 -23.43 7.30
N PRO A 98 -34.97 -23.64 6.05
CA PRO A 98 -33.69 -23.12 5.63
C PRO A 98 -33.60 -21.59 5.76
N LEU A 99 -34.66 -20.85 5.37
CA LEU A 99 -34.72 -19.39 5.56
C LEU A 99 -34.77 -18.98 7.03
N GLY A 100 -35.48 -19.77 7.88
CA GLY A 100 -35.48 -19.53 9.32
C GLY A 100 -34.10 -19.67 9.94
N ILE A 101 -33.32 -20.65 9.52
CA ILE A 101 -31.91 -20.81 9.93
C ILE A 101 -31.08 -19.64 9.45
N CYS A 102 -31.24 -19.18 8.19
CA CYS A 102 -30.55 -18.04 7.67
C CYS A 102 -30.92 -16.74 8.41
N MET A 103 -32.21 -16.54 8.73
CA MET A 103 -32.68 -15.43 9.56
C MET A 103 -32.04 -15.45 10.96
N LEU A 104 -31.96 -16.62 11.59
CA LEU A 104 -31.31 -16.77 12.89
C LEU A 104 -29.82 -16.46 12.80
N ALA A 105 -29.14 -16.98 11.77
CA ALA A 105 -27.74 -16.67 11.53
C ALA A 105 -27.51 -15.15 11.32
N LEU A 106 -28.39 -14.48 10.58
CA LEU A 106 -28.37 -13.03 10.39
C LEU A 106 -28.55 -12.27 11.72
N LEU A 107 -29.50 -12.72 12.57
CA LEU A 107 -29.70 -12.11 13.90
C LEU A 107 -28.48 -12.29 14.80
N VAL A 108 -27.88 -13.49 14.79
CA VAL A 108 -26.65 -13.77 15.53
C VAL A 108 -25.52 -12.87 15.01
N ARG A 109 -25.37 -12.75 13.69
CA ARG A 109 -24.39 -11.87 13.06
C ARG A 109 -24.60 -10.42 13.50
N CYS A 110 -25.82 -9.89 13.34
CA CYS A 110 -26.12 -8.51 13.75
C CYS A 110 -25.86 -8.30 15.26
N GLY A 111 -26.28 -9.24 16.11
CA GLY A 111 -26.08 -9.12 17.56
C GLY A 111 -24.62 -9.20 18.00
N SER A 112 -23.83 -10.06 17.34
CA SER A 112 -22.41 -10.24 17.68
C SER A 112 -21.49 -9.19 17.08
N THR A 113 -21.96 -8.39 16.10
CA THR A 113 -21.14 -7.44 15.35
C THR A 113 -21.56 -5.99 15.59
N ALA A 114 -22.83 -5.74 15.99
CA ALA A 114 -23.35 -4.39 16.05
C ALA A 114 -22.58 -3.49 17.03
N GLU A 115 -22.09 -2.39 16.55
CA GLU A 115 -21.33 -1.37 17.28
C GLU A 115 -22.05 -0.88 18.53
N MET A 116 -23.38 -0.80 18.49
CA MET A 116 -24.22 -0.42 19.63
C MET A 116 -23.99 -1.33 20.87
N PHE A 117 -23.62 -2.60 20.67
CA PHE A 117 -23.36 -3.56 21.75
C PHE A 117 -21.87 -3.76 22.03
N HIS A 118 -20.99 -3.37 21.10
CA HIS A 118 -19.57 -3.69 21.12
C HIS A 118 -18.67 -2.46 20.94
N SER A 119 -19.19 -1.25 21.14
CA SER A 119 -18.45 0.00 20.91
C SER A 119 -17.11 0.09 21.67
N GLU A 120 -17.04 -0.44 22.89
CA GLU A 120 -15.80 -0.54 23.66
C GLU A 120 -14.78 -1.44 22.96
N ALA A 121 -15.20 -2.64 22.51
CA ALA A 121 -14.33 -3.57 21.80
C ALA A 121 -13.81 -2.99 20.47
N TYR A 122 -14.65 -2.26 19.73
CA TYR A 122 -14.24 -1.54 18.53
C TYR A 122 -13.19 -0.46 18.84
N SER A 123 -13.41 0.35 19.89
CA SER A 123 -12.44 1.38 20.28
C SER A 123 -11.10 0.82 20.77
N GLU A 124 -11.06 -0.43 21.21
CA GLU A 124 -9.86 -1.11 21.70
C GLU A 124 -9.08 -1.85 20.59
N LEU A 125 -9.61 -1.96 19.36
CA LEU A 125 -8.90 -2.60 18.25
C LEU A 125 -7.57 -1.92 17.93
N LEU A 126 -7.49 -0.61 18.13
CA LEU A 126 -6.27 0.19 18.02
C LEU A 126 -6.01 0.93 19.33
N GLN A 127 -4.79 0.83 19.85
CA GLN A 127 -4.39 1.47 21.11
C GLN A 127 -3.25 2.47 20.89
N PRO A 128 -3.54 3.70 20.42
CA PRO A 128 -2.51 4.67 20.12
C PRO A 128 -1.81 5.16 21.41
N GLN A 129 -0.49 5.13 21.39
CA GLN A 129 0.33 5.77 22.41
C GLN A 129 0.44 7.26 22.09
N VAL A 130 -0.07 8.12 22.97
CA VAL A 130 0.06 9.57 22.82
C VAL A 130 1.50 9.96 23.13
N VAL A 131 2.18 10.55 22.16
CA VAL A 131 3.57 11.00 22.28
C VAL A 131 3.67 12.51 22.17
N ALA A 132 4.65 13.12 22.83
CA ALA A 132 4.83 14.56 22.75
C ALA A 132 5.23 15.00 21.32
N ASP A 133 4.75 16.16 20.88
CA ASP A 133 5.10 16.76 19.57
C ASP A 133 6.63 16.84 19.33
N SER A 134 7.38 17.19 20.38
CA SER A 134 8.85 17.26 20.33
C SER A 134 9.55 15.92 20.03
N THR A 135 8.85 14.79 20.13
CA THR A 135 9.42 13.46 19.87
C THR A 135 9.31 13.05 18.41
N PHE A 136 8.56 13.79 17.56
CA PHE A 136 8.44 13.47 16.14
C PHE A 136 9.81 13.41 15.46
N ALA A 137 10.65 14.40 15.68
CA ALA A 137 12.00 14.45 15.09
C ALA A 137 12.91 13.29 15.52
N ASN A 138 12.65 12.69 16.70
CA ASN A 138 13.39 11.54 17.19
C ASN A 138 12.87 10.21 16.67
N ASN A 139 11.58 10.15 16.31
CA ASN A 139 10.93 8.93 15.83
C ASN A 139 10.93 8.81 14.30
N VAL A 140 10.96 9.94 13.61
CA VAL A 140 11.03 9.99 12.14
C VAL A 140 12.29 10.73 11.75
N HIS A 141 13.28 9.99 11.27
CA HIS A 141 14.58 10.55 10.91
C HIS A 141 14.48 11.34 9.59
N PRO A 142 15.21 12.46 9.47
CA PRO A 142 15.30 13.19 8.22
C PRO A 142 15.85 12.31 7.10
N ILE A 143 15.26 12.39 5.93
CA ILE A 143 15.70 11.67 4.73
C ILE A 143 16.24 12.69 3.73
N PRO A 144 17.40 12.46 3.09
CA PRO A 144 17.87 13.29 2.00
C PRO A 144 16.82 13.46 0.90
N VAL A 145 16.68 14.64 0.36
CA VAL A 145 15.64 14.96 -0.63
C VAL A 145 15.72 14.07 -1.89
N GLU A 146 16.89 13.58 -2.22
CA GLU A 146 17.16 12.66 -3.33
C GLU A 146 16.57 11.25 -3.07
N LYS A 147 16.34 10.89 -1.80
CA LYS A 147 15.74 9.62 -1.40
C LYS A 147 14.24 9.75 -1.09
N MET A 148 13.65 10.95 -1.22
CA MET A 148 12.20 11.12 -1.07
C MET A 148 11.46 10.53 -2.26
N ILE A 149 10.28 9.96 -2.00
CA ILE A 149 9.48 9.28 -3.01
C ILE A 149 9.02 10.29 -4.07
N SER A 150 9.57 10.19 -5.26
CA SER A 150 9.22 11.03 -6.40
C SER A 150 8.53 10.26 -7.53
N VAL A 151 8.73 8.95 -7.61
CA VAL A 151 8.07 8.07 -8.58
C VAL A 151 6.86 7.42 -7.89
N LYS A 152 5.65 7.88 -8.21
CA LYS A 152 4.41 7.30 -7.72
C LYS A 152 4.06 6.02 -8.49
N GLN A 153 3.16 5.19 -7.95
CA GLN A 153 2.78 3.88 -8.52
C GLN A 153 2.45 3.95 -10.02
N ALA A 154 1.49 4.79 -10.40
CA ALA A 154 1.08 4.93 -11.80
C ALA A 154 2.23 5.38 -12.74
N TYR A 155 3.18 6.18 -12.22
CA TYR A 155 4.35 6.58 -12.98
C TYR A 155 5.36 5.43 -13.10
N ALA A 156 5.56 4.62 -12.07
CA ALA A 156 6.39 3.42 -12.12
C ALA A 156 5.85 2.40 -13.13
N GLU A 157 4.53 2.17 -13.14
CA GLU A 157 3.86 1.29 -14.09
C GLU A 157 3.98 1.79 -15.53
N ASP A 158 3.84 3.09 -15.77
CA ASP A 158 4.04 3.72 -17.09
C ASP A 158 5.49 3.58 -17.58
N LEU A 159 6.47 3.82 -16.69
CA LEU A 159 7.88 3.65 -17.00
C LEU A 159 8.21 2.20 -17.37
N ALA A 160 7.72 1.24 -16.59
CA ALA A 160 7.90 -0.17 -16.86
C ALA A 160 7.23 -0.58 -18.19
N SER A 161 5.97 -0.16 -18.41
CA SER A 161 5.21 -0.47 -19.62
C SER A 161 5.88 0.05 -20.88
N LYS A 162 6.38 1.28 -20.88
CA LYS A 162 7.12 1.85 -22.01
C LYS A 162 8.41 1.09 -22.32
N ARG A 163 9.06 0.56 -21.29
CA ARG A 163 10.31 -0.16 -21.49
C ARG A 163 10.08 -1.56 -22.04
N ILE A 164 9.01 -2.28 -21.62
CA ILE A 164 8.69 -3.62 -22.13
C ILE A 164 8.26 -3.58 -23.60
N GLU A 165 7.65 -2.47 -24.07
CA GLU A 165 7.30 -2.29 -25.48
C GLU A 165 8.52 -2.38 -26.41
N ASN A 166 9.70 -2.01 -25.91
CA ASN A 166 10.96 -2.14 -26.63
C ASN A 166 11.51 -3.59 -26.63
N MET A 167 10.80 -4.54 -26.00
CA MET A 167 11.15 -5.96 -25.90
C MET A 167 10.03 -6.84 -26.47
N PRO A 168 9.88 -6.94 -27.81
CA PRO A 168 8.72 -7.59 -28.44
C PRO A 168 8.48 -9.04 -28.02
N SER A 169 9.55 -9.78 -27.72
CA SER A 169 9.46 -11.18 -27.27
C SER A 169 8.82 -11.31 -25.89
N LEU A 170 9.01 -10.34 -25.00
CA LEU A 170 8.40 -10.28 -23.67
C LEU A 170 7.02 -9.65 -23.71
N GLY A 171 6.89 -8.47 -24.31
CA GLY A 171 5.65 -7.70 -24.34
C GLY A 171 4.49 -8.38 -25.09
N SER A 172 4.78 -9.34 -25.98
CA SER A 172 3.74 -10.15 -26.62
C SER A 172 3.16 -11.26 -25.75
N ARG A 173 3.88 -11.68 -24.70
CA ARG A 173 3.51 -12.81 -23.81
C ARG A 173 3.11 -12.35 -22.42
N CYS A 174 3.76 -11.31 -21.93
CA CYS A 174 3.63 -10.85 -20.55
C CYS A 174 3.11 -9.40 -20.51
N GLU A 175 2.50 -9.08 -19.38
CA GLU A 175 2.16 -7.73 -18.91
C GLU A 175 2.68 -7.60 -17.48
N PHE A 176 2.62 -6.39 -16.92
CA PHE A 176 2.97 -6.22 -15.51
C PHE A 176 1.77 -6.51 -14.62
N GLY A 177 2.04 -7.18 -13.50
CA GLY A 177 1.14 -7.20 -12.36
C GLY A 177 1.10 -5.86 -11.63
N GLN A 178 0.40 -5.82 -10.52
CA GLN A 178 0.34 -4.65 -9.64
C GLN A 178 1.75 -4.26 -9.18
N ALA A 179 2.00 -2.96 -9.11
CA ALA A 179 3.22 -2.43 -8.52
C ALA A 179 3.07 -2.34 -7.00
N ASP A 180 3.93 -3.06 -6.29
CA ASP A 180 4.01 -3.01 -4.83
C ASP A 180 5.26 -2.25 -4.40
N MET A 181 5.11 -1.30 -3.45
CA MET A 181 6.27 -0.58 -2.90
C MET A 181 6.85 -1.35 -1.73
N ILE A 182 8.15 -1.59 -1.79
CA ILE A 182 8.90 -2.25 -0.71
C ILE A 182 10.14 -1.44 -0.32
N ASN A 183 10.65 -1.69 0.87
CA ASN A 183 11.97 -1.24 1.28
C ASN A 183 12.97 -2.35 1.01
N LEU A 184 13.79 -2.20 -0.02
CA LEU A 184 14.76 -3.23 -0.43
C LEU A 184 16.14 -2.96 0.15
N ASN A 185 16.69 -3.99 0.77
CA ASN A 185 18.05 -3.98 1.29
C ASN A 185 18.77 -5.26 0.81
N GLY A 186 19.93 -5.12 0.23
CA GLY A 186 20.69 -6.27 -0.22
C GLY A 186 21.58 -6.03 -1.43
N THR A 187 22.39 -7.03 -1.74
CA THR A 187 23.26 -7.03 -2.93
C THR A 187 23.17 -8.40 -3.60
N PHE A 188 22.72 -8.42 -4.85
CA PHE A 188 22.54 -9.65 -5.60
C PHE A 188 22.89 -9.49 -7.09
N ALA A 189 23.38 -10.58 -7.68
CA ALA A 189 23.76 -10.61 -9.09
C ALA A 189 22.54 -10.95 -9.95
N VAL A 190 22.29 -10.13 -10.97
CA VAL A 190 21.15 -10.29 -11.88
C VAL A 190 21.61 -10.34 -13.33
N LYS A 191 20.77 -10.93 -14.17
CA LYS A 191 20.76 -10.69 -15.61
C LYS A 191 19.44 -10.07 -15.99
N THR A 192 19.53 -8.96 -16.71
CA THR A 192 18.36 -8.24 -17.16
C THR A 192 17.82 -8.80 -18.48
N ALA A 193 16.59 -8.47 -18.82
CA ALA A 193 15.96 -8.87 -20.08
C ALA A 193 16.70 -8.33 -21.33
N GLU A 194 17.49 -7.26 -21.18
CA GLU A 194 18.39 -6.76 -22.21
C GLU A 194 19.67 -7.58 -22.34
N GLY A 195 19.82 -8.64 -21.55
CA GLY A 195 20.99 -9.55 -21.57
C GLY A 195 22.22 -9.03 -20.83
N LYS A 196 22.10 -7.96 -20.05
CA LYS A 196 23.19 -7.44 -19.23
C LYS A 196 23.27 -8.20 -17.91
N SER A 197 24.48 -8.60 -17.53
CA SER A 197 24.77 -9.12 -16.19
C SER A 197 25.35 -8.01 -15.34
N GLU A 198 24.72 -7.73 -14.21
CA GLU A 198 25.13 -6.69 -13.28
C GLU A 198 24.85 -7.09 -11.83
N THR A 199 25.52 -6.44 -10.90
CA THR A 199 25.26 -6.61 -9.48
C THR A 199 24.48 -5.38 -9.01
N LEU A 200 23.27 -5.60 -8.52
CA LEU A 200 22.44 -4.56 -7.95
C LEU A 200 22.70 -4.48 -6.45
N THR A 201 22.84 -3.25 -5.95
CA THR A 201 22.97 -2.98 -4.52
C THR A 201 21.89 -1.97 -4.13
N PHE A 202 21.16 -2.30 -3.08
CA PHE A 202 20.13 -1.49 -2.46
C PHE A 202 20.48 -1.33 -0.97
N ASP A 203 20.39 -0.11 -0.47
CA ASP A 203 20.63 0.24 0.93
C ASP A 203 19.37 0.90 1.49
N ASN A 204 18.47 0.10 2.03
CA ASN A 204 17.16 0.54 2.51
C ASN A 204 16.48 1.48 1.49
N GLU A 205 16.51 1.09 0.24
CA GLU A 205 15.98 1.86 -0.88
C GLU A 205 14.53 1.49 -1.16
N LYS A 206 13.68 2.51 -1.34
CA LYS A 206 12.28 2.32 -1.72
C LYS A 206 12.20 2.04 -3.20
N VAL A 207 11.58 0.92 -3.52
CA VAL A 207 11.41 0.47 -4.90
C VAL A 207 9.99 -0.02 -5.14
N TRP A 208 9.52 0.14 -6.35
CA TRP A 208 8.33 -0.52 -6.86
C TRP A 208 8.75 -1.85 -7.47
N VAL A 209 8.12 -2.93 -7.06
CA VAL A 209 8.32 -4.26 -7.62
C VAL A 209 7.05 -4.72 -8.32
N MET A 210 7.19 -5.34 -9.49
CA MET A 210 6.08 -5.78 -10.31
C MET A 210 6.44 -7.15 -10.90
N PRO A 211 5.63 -8.21 -10.69
CA PRO A 211 5.83 -9.47 -11.38
C PRO A 211 5.50 -9.33 -12.86
N LEU A 212 6.16 -10.09 -13.72
CA LEU A 212 5.66 -10.33 -15.05
C LEU A 212 4.51 -11.32 -14.98
N GLU A 213 3.35 -10.93 -15.49
CA GLU A 213 2.10 -11.68 -15.50
C GLU A 213 1.78 -12.19 -16.90
N HIS A 214 0.97 -13.23 -17.01
CA HIS A 214 0.55 -13.75 -18.31
C HIS A 214 -0.50 -12.83 -18.96
N ARG A 215 -0.32 -12.52 -20.22
CA ARG A 215 -1.30 -11.78 -20.99
C ARG A 215 -2.49 -12.66 -21.40
N GLY A 216 -3.24 -13.12 -20.40
CA GLY A 216 -4.46 -13.91 -20.49
C GLY A 216 -4.25 -15.43 -20.62
N PHE A 217 -5.39 -16.16 -20.59
CA PHE A 217 -5.47 -17.61 -20.47
C PHE A 217 -4.60 -18.38 -21.47
N TRP A 218 -4.62 -18.00 -22.77
CA TRP A 218 -3.90 -18.75 -23.81
C TRP A 218 -2.38 -18.63 -23.66
N LYS A 219 -1.88 -17.51 -23.13
CA LYS A 219 -0.45 -17.34 -22.88
C LYS A 219 0.00 -18.16 -21.68
N TRP A 220 -0.82 -18.22 -20.61
CA TRP A 220 -0.59 -19.13 -19.50
C TRP A 220 -0.67 -20.61 -19.93
N TRP A 221 -1.62 -20.97 -20.83
CA TRP A 221 -1.74 -22.35 -21.32
C TRP A 221 -0.50 -22.79 -22.08
N ASP A 222 0.05 -21.93 -22.90
CA ASP A 222 1.24 -22.20 -23.73
C ASP A 222 2.50 -22.29 -22.88
N ASN A 223 2.68 -21.38 -21.92
CA ASN A 223 3.80 -21.38 -20.96
C ASN A 223 3.30 -21.10 -19.54
N LYS A 224 3.47 -22.06 -18.65
CA LYS A 224 2.99 -21.97 -17.26
C LYS A 224 3.80 -21.02 -16.37
N VAL A 225 4.89 -20.48 -16.88
CA VAL A 225 5.81 -19.60 -16.12
C VAL A 225 6.08 -18.32 -16.88
N THR A 226 6.36 -17.26 -16.14
CA THR A 226 6.87 -15.99 -16.67
C THR A 226 8.34 -15.80 -16.32
N ASP A 227 9.02 -14.95 -17.08
CA ASP A 227 10.49 -14.89 -17.08
C ASP A 227 11.08 -14.01 -15.96
N GLY A 228 10.28 -13.47 -15.02
CA GLY A 228 10.83 -12.68 -13.92
C GLY A 228 9.98 -11.48 -13.48
N TYR A 229 10.63 -10.40 -13.06
CA TYR A 229 9.98 -9.24 -12.47
C TYR A 229 10.70 -7.92 -12.82
N CYS A 230 10.04 -6.80 -12.55
CA CYS A 230 10.60 -5.46 -12.71
C CYS A 230 10.82 -4.80 -11.35
N ILE A 231 11.94 -4.08 -11.22
CA ILE A 231 12.22 -3.14 -10.12
C ILE A 231 12.28 -1.74 -10.71
N VAL A 232 11.56 -0.79 -10.13
CA VAL A 232 11.63 0.64 -10.45
C VAL A 232 11.95 1.41 -9.17
N SER A 233 12.99 2.23 -9.17
CA SER A 233 13.31 3.05 -8.02
C SER A 233 12.19 4.06 -7.74
N ALA A 234 11.80 4.21 -6.46
CA ALA A 234 10.75 5.15 -6.07
C ALA A 234 11.24 6.62 -6.06
N HIS A 235 12.53 6.86 -6.23
CA HIS A 235 13.11 8.21 -6.24
C HIS A 235 13.88 8.56 -7.52
N ASP A 236 14.31 7.57 -8.31
CA ASP A 236 15.02 7.78 -9.57
C ASP A 236 14.32 7.08 -10.74
N PRO A 237 13.59 7.82 -11.60
CA PRO A 237 12.88 7.23 -12.74
C PRO A 237 13.81 6.63 -13.81
N GLY A 238 15.12 6.88 -13.73
CA GLY A 238 16.11 6.26 -14.62
C GLY A 238 16.56 4.87 -14.19
N ARG A 239 16.35 4.49 -12.93
CA ARG A 239 16.73 3.18 -12.39
C ARG A 239 15.57 2.18 -12.51
N ILE A 240 15.57 1.44 -13.62
CA ILE A 240 14.57 0.42 -13.95
C ILE A 240 15.31 -0.85 -14.36
N PHE A 241 15.00 -1.97 -13.70
CA PHE A 241 15.63 -3.26 -13.93
C PHE A 241 14.59 -4.33 -14.21
N PHE A 242 14.72 -5.04 -15.34
CA PHE A 242 13.92 -6.21 -15.67
C PHE A 242 14.76 -7.45 -15.35
N VAL A 243 14.51 -8.06 -14.22
CA VAL A 243 15.30 -9.20 -13.71
C VAL A 243 14.75 -10.50 -14.27
N THR A 244 15.56 -11.22 -15.05
CA THR A 244 15.21 -12.52 -15.65
C THR A 244 16.07 -13.68 -15.14
N GLU A 245 17.25 -13.39 -14.57
CA GLU A 245 18.07 -14.37 -13.88
C GLU A 245 18.54 -13.78 -12.54
N LEU A 246 18.58 -14.62 -11.53
CA LEU A 246 19.07 -14.30 -10.20
C LEU A 246 20.15 -15.30 -9.80
N GLU A 247 21.34 -14.80 -9.37
CA GLU A 247 22.50 -15.62 -9.00
C GLU A 247 22.85 -16.68 -10.06
N GLY A 248 22.78 -16.30 -11.35
CA GLY A 248 23.08 -17.17 -12.49
C GLY A 248 22.02 -18.24 -12.80
N LYS A 249 20.83 -18.16 -12.18
CA LYS A 249 19.71 -19.07 -12.42
C LYS A 249 18.56 -18.30 -13.07
N PRO A 250 17.99 -18.80 -14.19
CA PRO A 250 16.78 -18.21 -14.77
C PRO A 250 15.62 -18.22 -13.78
N LEU A 251 14.89 -17.11 -13.73
CA LEU A 251 13.64 -17.01 -13.00
C LEU A 251 12.50 -17.68 -13.79
N ALA A 252 11.61 -18.36 -13.08
CA ALA A 252 10.45 -19.05 -13.65
C ALA A 252 9.28 -18.90 -12.69
N LEU A 253 8.60 -17.72 -12.73
CA LEU A 253 7.49 -17.42 -11.84
C LEU A 253 6.24 -18.16 -12.31
N ARG A 254 5.70 -19.02 -11.46
CA ARG A 254 4.57 -19.87 -11.77
C ARG A 254 3.28 -19.45 -11.06
N TYR A 255 3.41 -19.17 -9.77
CA TYR A 255 2.26 -18.87 -8.91
C TYR A 255 1.98 -17.37 -8.96
N LEU A 256 1.05 -16.99 -9.83
CA LEU A 256 0.77 -15.60 -10.21
C LEU A 256 -0.73 -15.31 -10.11
N ARG A 257 -1.13 -14.04 -10.05
CA ARG A 257 -2.55 -13.64 -10.13
C ARG A 257 -3.15 -13.98 -11.51
N SER A 258 -2.37 -13.87 -12.58
CA SER A 258 -2.76 -14.28 -13.94
C SER A 258 -2.67 -15.78 -14.18
N GLY A 259 -2.19 -16.54 -13.22
CA GLY A 259 -2.21 -18.00 -13.26
C GLY A 259 -3.63 -18.53 -13.35
N CYS A 260 -3.78 -19.75 -13.86
CA CYS A 260 -5.10 -20.38 -13.92
C CYS A 260 -5.08 -21.70 -13.16
N PHE A 261 -6.25 -22.11 -12.67
CA PHE A 261 -6.42 -23.32 -11.88
C PHE A 261 -5.51 -23.31 -10.63
N GLY A 262 -4.65 -24.29 -10.46
CA GLY A 262 -3.77 -24.40 -9.29
C GLY A 262 -2.53 -23.48 -9.33
N ASP A 263 -2.28 -22.78 -10.44
CA ASP A 263 -1.19 -21.83 -10.60
C ASP A 263 -1.63 -20.39 -10.26
N GLU A 264 -2.93 -20.14 -10.06
CA GLU A 264 -3.44 -18.87 -9.53
C GLU A 264 -3.20 -18.84 -8.02
N ILE A 265 -2.59 -17.74 -7.54
CA ILE A 265 -2.01 -17.65 -6.19
C ILE A 265 -3.05 -17.84 -5.07
N GLU A 266 -4.22 -17.21 -5.15
CA GLU A 266 -5.24 -17.36 -4.12
C GLU A 266 -5.74 -18.81 -4.07
N ARG A 267 -6.04 -19.40 -5.22
CA ARG A 267 -6.45 -20.79 -5.33
C ARG A 267 -5.37 -21.74 -4.84
N HIS A 268 -4.12 -21.42 -5.12
CA HIS A 268 -2.99 -22.19 -4.60
C HIS A 268 -3.04 -22.23 -3.07
N CYS A 269 -3.13 -21.08 -2.40
CA CYS A 269 -3.23 -21.00 -0.94
C CYS A 269 -4.48 -21.72 -0.42
N ARG A 270 -5.67 -21.42 -0.98
CA ARG A 270 -6.95 -22.02 -0.58
C ARG A 270 -6.97 -23.56 -0.69
N THR A 271 -6.28 -24.12 -1.68
CA THR A 271 -6.25 -25.58 -1.91
C THR A 271 -5.13 -26.30 -1.15
N ASN A 272 -4.17 -25.58 -0.61
CA ASN A 272 -3.04 -26.12 0.14
C ASN A 272 -3.12 -25.85 1.66
N GLY A 273 -4.34 -25.80 2.22
CA GLY A 273 -4.56 -25.76 3.67
C GLY A 273 -5.22 -24.49 4.20
N TYR A 274 -5.21 -23.39 3.43
CA TYR A 274 -5.64 -22.07 3.91
C TYR A 274 -7.07 -21.68 3.49
N ALA A 275 -7.94 -22.65 3.18
CA ALA A 275 -9.32 -22.37 2.78
C ALA A 275 -10.16 -21.69 3.88
N GLY A 276 -9.87 -21.96 5.15
CA GLY A 276 -10.58 -21.41 6.30
C GLY A 276 -10.02 -20.10 6.86
N TYR A 277 -8.95 -19.57 6.26
CA TYR A 277 -8.26 -18.37 6.71
C TYR A 277 -8.79 -17.13 5.97
N GLY A 278 -8.88 -16.00 6.66
CA GLY A 278 -8.99 -14.69 6.03
C GLY A 278 -7.65 -14.37 5.36
N LEU A 279 -7.66 -14.15 4.06
CA LEU A 279 -6.47 -13.82 3.27
C LEU A 279 -6.74 -12.53 2.50
N THR A 280 -5.83 -11.57 2.63
CA THR A 280 -5.91 -10.27 1.94
C THR A 280 -4.50 -9.75 1.64
N GLU A 281 -4.37 -8.59 0.99
CA GLU A 281 -3.10 -7.92 0.71
C GLU A 281 -2.04 -8.85 0.10
N TYR A 282 -2.31 -9.32 -1.10
CA TYR A 282 -1.32 -10.11 -1.87
C TYR A 282 -0.28 -9.16 -2.43
N SER A 283 0.81 -8.90 -1.73
CA SER A 283 1.91 -8.06 -2.18
C SER A 283 3.09 -8.90 -2.68
N MET A 284 3.70 -8.45 -3.77
CA MET A 284 5.00 -8.99 -4.17
C MET A 284 6.10 -8.33 -3.35
N GLU A 285 6.94 -9.14 -2.70
CA GLU A 285 8.11 -8.66 -1.98
C GLU A 285 9.36 -9.43 -2.41
N LEU A 286 10.52 -8.84 -2.18
CA LEU A 286 11.82 -9.46 -2.45
C LEU A 286 12.56 -9.67 -1.12
N ASP A 287 13.19 -10.82 -0.98
CA ASP A 287 14.13 -11.02 0.13
C ASP A 287 15.46 -10.26 -0.12
N ASP A 288 16.37 -10.26 0.85
CA ASP A 288 17.67 -9.58 0.77
C ASP A 288 18.59 -10.11 -0.37
N ASN A 289 18.24 -11.23 -0.98
CA ASN A 289 18.93 -11.82 -2.13
C ASN A 289 18.18 -11.55 -3.46
N GLY A 290 17.10 -10.78 -3.44
CA GLY A 290 16.29 -10.47 -4.61
C GLY A 290 15.33 -11.58 -5.05
N LYS A 291 15.12 -12.63 -4.23
CA LYS A 291 14.20 -13.71 -4.57
C LYS A 291 12.76 -13.25 -4.34
N PRO A 292 11.86 -13.46 -5.35
CA PRO A 292 10.49 -12.97 -5.28
C PRO A 292 9.57 -13.92 -4.52
N TYR A 293 8.72 -13.33 -3.66
CA TYR A 293 7.68 -13.98 -2.88
C TYR A 293 6.38 -13.21 -2.95
N TRP A 294 5.27 -13.92 -2.79
CA TRP A 294 4.03 -13.31 -2.34
C TRP A 294 4.02 -13.24 -0.82
N VAL A 295 3.79 -12.07 -0.27
CA VAL A 295 3.43 -11.86 1.14
C VAL A 295 1.93 -11.60 1.19
N ILE A 296 1.22 -12.43 1.95
CA ILE A 296 -0.25 -12.41 2.00
C ILE A 296 -0.65 -12.27 3.46
N THR A 297 -1.39 -11.23 3.79
CA THR A 297 -1.87 -11.03 5.17
C THR A 297 -2.88 -12.08 5.54
N VAL A 298 -2.67 -12.72 6.69
CA VAL A 298 -3.64 -13.58 7.37
C VAL A 298 -4.37 -12.75 8.41
N TYR A 299 -5.70 -12.80 8.40
CA TYR A 299 -6.52 -12.03 9.33
C TYR A 299 -7.71 -12.83 9.88
N GLU A 300 -8.21 -12.37 11.02
CA GLU A 300 -9.43 -12.85 11.64
C GLU A 300 -10.30 -11.66 12.09
N PRO A 301 -11.64 -11.78 11.97
CA PRO A 301 -12.55 -10.85 12.61
C PRO A 301 -12.49 -10.96 14.13
N SER A 302 -12.30 -9.84 14.83
CA SER A 302 -12.18 -9.81 16.29
C SER A 302 -13.53 -9.62 16.99
N ILE A 303 -14.53 -9.04 16.30
CA ILE A 303 -15.83 -8.69 16.86
C ILE A 303 -16.95 -9.32 16.02
N GLY A 304 -17.30 -10.58 16.35
CA GLY A 304 -18.30 -11.33 15.60
C GLY A 304 -17.91 -11.59 14.16
N PHE A 305 -18.40 -10.77 13.23
CA PHE A 305 -18.13 -10.86 11.78
C PHE A 305 -17.45 -9.58 11.25
N SER A 306 -16.89 -8.76 12.10
CA SER A 306 -16.22 -7.51 11.76
C SER A 306 -15.04 -7.25 12.70
N GLY A 307 -14.39 -6.10 12.56
CA GLY A 307 -13.19 -5.76 13.32
C GLY A 307 -12.02 -6.61 12.86
N GLU A 308 -11.78 -6.63 11.55
CA GLU A 308 -10.69 -7.37 10.91
C GLU A 308 -9.35 -7.00 11.54
N ASN A 309 -8.59 -8.03 11.90
CA ASN A 309 -7.30 -7.87 12.57
C ASN A 309 -6.28 -8.84 11.98
N ALA A 310 -5.14 -8.32 11.51
CA ALA A 310 -4.06 -9.14 11.00
C ALA A 310 -3.44 -9.97 12.13
N THR A 311 -3.27 -11.26 11.91
CA THR A 311 -2.70 -12.23 12.86
C THR A 311 -1.32 -12.74 12.45
N GLY A 312 -0.98 -12.58 11.15
CA GLY A 312 0.28 -13.02 10.59
C GLY A 312 0.31 -12.86 9.07
N CYS A 313 1.21 -13.58 8.43
CA CYS A 313 1.30 -13.60 6.98
C CYS A 313 1.68 -14.99 6.44
N LEU A 314 1.29 -15.24 5.19
CA LEU A 314 1.82 -16.32 4.38
C LEU A 314 2.90 -15.76 3.48
N VAL A 315 4.05 -16.43 3.45
CA VAL A 315 5.13 -16.16 2.50
C VAL A 315 5.15 -17.31 1.50
N VAL A 316 4.87 -17.00 0.23
CA VAL A 316 4.75 -18.01 -0.83
C VAL A 316 5.82 -17.77 -1.88
N ASP A 317 6.69 -18.75 -2.09
CA ASP A 317 7.69 -18.73 -3.15
C ASP A 317 6.99 -18.72 -4.52
N MET A 318 7.18 -17.65 -5.30
CA MET A 318 6.51 -17.47 -6.58
C MET A 318 6.91 -18.51 -7.64
N GLN A 319 8.04 -19.21 -7.47
CA GLN A 319 8.53 -20.21 -8.39
C GLN A 319 8.12 -21.64 -8.00
N THR A 320 8.27 -22.00 -6.72
CA THR A 320 8.02 -23.38 -6.23
C THR A 320 6.62 -23.58 -5.68
N GLY A 321 5.98 -22.49 -5.20
CA GLY A 321 4.69 -22.53 -4.52
C GLY A 321 4.78 -22.98 -3.07
N ASP A 322 5.98 -23.09 -2.50
CA ASP A 322 6.15 -23.40 -1.08
C ASP A 322 5.53 -22.29 -0.22
N ILE A 323 4.64 -22.68 0.68
CA ILE A 323 3.94 -21.76 1.57
C ILE A 323 4.52 -21.88 2.97
N GLN A 324 4.90 -20.77 3.56
CA GLN A 324 5.31 -20.67 4.95
C GLN A 324 4.41 -19.68 5.68
N GLU A 325 3.84 -20.08 6.80
CA GLU A 325 2.99 -19.25 7.65
C GLU A 325 3.83 -18.69 8.80
N TYR A 326 3.69 -17.39 9.05
CA TYR A 326 4.38 -16.70 10.13
C TYR A 326 3.39 -15.91 10.97
N ALA A 327 3.53 -16.00 12.30
CA ALA A 327 2.95 -15.00 13.19
C ALA A 327 3.67 -13.66 13.01
N ILE A 328 3.03 -12.56 13.37
CA ILE A 328 3.58 -11.19 13.22
C ILE A 328 5.01 -11.08 13.78
N ALA A 329 5.24 -11.65 14.99
CA ALA A 329 6.54 -11.58 15.67
C ALA A 329 7.65 -12.41 15.00
N ASP A 330 7.27 -13.44 14.25
CA ASP A 330 8.19 -14.41 13.65
C ASP A 330 8.44 -14.15 12.15
N ALA A 331 7.73 -13.17 11.57
CA ALA A 331 7.87 -12.84 10.16
C ALA A 331 9.30 -12.38 9.83
N PRO A 332 9.88 -12.83 8.70
CA PRO A 332 11.22 -12.43 8.27
C PRO A 332 11.39 -10.90 8.24
N GLU A 333 12.60 -10.40 8.51
CA GLU A 333 12.85 -8.94 8.60
C GLU A 333 12.62 -8.21 7.27
N TRP A 334 12.83 -8.88 6.15
CA TRP A 334 12.61 -8.34 4.81
C TRP A 334 11.12 -8.19 4.44
N VAL A 335 10.20 -8.82 5.16
CA VAL A 335 8.75 -8.59 4.99
C VAL A 335 8.42 -7.17 5.43
N ASP A 336 7.97 -6.35 4.50
CA ASP A 336 7.77 -4.91 4.72
C ASP A 336 6.41 -4.60 5.36
N ARG A 337 5.35 -5.35 4.96
CA ARG A 337 3.98 -5.07 5.39
C ARG A 337 3.21 -6.33 5.77
N ILE A 338 2.47 -6.24 6.89
CA ILE A 338 1.54 -7.28 7.35
C ILE A 338 0.18 -6.65 7.69
N GLN A 339 0.15 -5.38 8.09
CA GLN A 339 -1.07 -4.66 8.49
C GLN A 339 -1.68 -3.95 7.27
N PRO A 340 -2.87 -4.33 6.80
CA PRO A 340 -3.57 -3.64 5.72
C PRO A 340 -4.00 -2.23 6.13
N ASP A 341 -3.85 -1.28 5.23
CA ASP A 341 -4.29 0.11 5.46
C ASP A 341 -5.81 0.22 5.63
N GLU A 342 -6.60 -0.54 4.86
CA GLU A 342 -8.05 -0.56 5.01
C GLU A 342 -8.49 -0.95 6.43
N PHE A 343 -7.88 -2.02 7.02
CA PHE A 343 -8.20 -2.42 8.38
C PHE A 343 -7.82 -1.34 9.40
N LEU A 344 -6.67 -0.70 9.18
CA LEU A 344 -6.20 0.34 10.09
C LEU A 344 -7.04 1.62 10.00
N LEU A 345 -7.52 1.99 8.82
CA LEU A 345 -8.45 3.13 8.66
C LEU A 345 -9.73 2.90 9.46
N ASP A 346 -10.36 1.72 9.29
CA ASP A 346 -11.57 1.37 10.05
C ASP A 346 -11.30 1.38 11.56
N GLN A 347 -10.15 0.85 11.99
CA GLN A 347 -9.77 0.83 13.41
C GLN A 347 -9.43 2.22 13.98
N ILE A 348 -8.91 3.15 13.16
CA ILE A 348 -8.71 4.55 13.56
C ILE A 348 -10.06 5.23 13.77
N ASP A 349 -11.00 5.01 12.84
CA ASP A 349 -12.34 5.58 12.93
C ASP A 349 -13.11 5.01 14.12
N ASP A 350 -13.07 3.71 14.33
CA ASP A 350 -13.66 3.03 15.49
C ASP A 350 -13.07 3.57 16.81
N TRP A 351 -11.75 3.69 16.89
CA TRP A 351 -11.07 4.30 18.03
C TRP A 351 -11.53 5.74 18.23
N GLY A 352 -11.59 6.54 17.17
CA GLY A 352 -11.94 7.95 17.26
C GLY A 352 -13.41 8.21 17.59
N GLN A 353 -14.30 7.32 17.14
CA GLN A 353 -15.75 7.46 17.32
C GLN A 353 -16.24 6.95 18.67
N TYR A 354 -15.70 5.81 19.14
CA TYR A 354 -16.29 5.08 20.26
C TYR A 354 -15.58 5.27 21.60
N GLN A 355 -14.66 6.26 21.74
CA GLN A 355 -14.00 6.58 23.01
C GLN A 355 -14.99 6.84 24.17
N ASP A 356 -16.08 7.55 23.89
CA ASP A 356 -17.14 7.86 24.85
C ASP A 356 -18.43 7.05 24.56
N GLY A 357 -18.28 5.92 23.86
CA GLY A 357 -19.33 4.94 23.57
C GLY A 357 -20.25 5.33 22.42
N TRP A 358 -21.04 4.34 21.96
CA TRP A 358 -21.89 4.44 20.78
C TRP A 358 -22.91 5.57 20.82
N ILE A 359 -23.52 5.84 22.01
CA ILE A 359 -24.53 6.91 22.15
C ILE A 359 -23.90 8.27 21.89
N ASN A 360 -22.70 8.52 22.38
CA ASN A 360 -21.98 9.76 22.10
C ASN A 360 -21.66 9.89 20.61
N ALA A 361 -21.16 8.83 19.99
CA ALA A 361 -20.82 8.81 18.58
C ALA A 361 -22.02 9.17 17.68
N GLN A 362 -23.22 8.67 18.01
CA GLN A 362 -24.42 8.86 17.18
C GLN A 362 -25.16 10.18 17.43
N PHE A 363 -25.14 10.72 18.64
CA PHE A 363 -26.01 11.83 19.02
C PHE A 363 -25.26 13.08 19.46
N ALA A 364 -24.34 12.99 20.40
CA ALA A 364 -23.68 14.16 20.96
C ALA A 364 -22.42 14.55 20.20
N GLN A 365 -21.72 13.58 19.63
CA GLN A 365 -20.48 13.72 18.86
C GLN A 365 -19.38 14.53 19.56
N ASN A 366 -19.37 14.50 20.91
CA ASN A 366 -18.39 15.22 21.69
C ASN A 366 -17.05 14.50 21.62
N GLY A 367 -15.99 15.19 21.18
CA GLY A 367 -14.64 14.63 21.09
C GLY A 367 -14.45 13.56 20.03
N VAL A 368 -15.45 13.32 19.17
CA VAL A 368 -15.37 12.34 18.08
C VAL A 368 -14.30 12.77 17.09
N ARG A 369 -13.48 11.82 16.72
CA ARG A 369 -12.38 11.96 15.77
C ARG A 369 -12.52 10.92 14.66
N GLU A 370 -11.91 11.23 13.53
CA GLU A 370 -11.89 10.34 12.36
C GLU A 370 -10.53 10.47 11.64
N ALA A 371 -10.17 9.47 10.85
CA ALA A 371 -9.03 9.55 9.96
C ALA A 371 -9.25 10.60 8.87
N THR A 372 -8.18 11.24 8.42
CA THR A 372 -8.21 11.98 7.15
C THR A 372 -8.29 10.98 5.98
N PRO A 373 -8.89 11.37 4.83
CA PRO A 373 -9.04 10.44 3.71
C PRO A 373 -7.72 9.90 3.19
N GLY A 374 -7.59 8.57 3.17
CA GLY A 374 -6.42 7.85 2.68
C GLY A 374 -5.32 7.67 3.71
N MET A 375 -4.42 6.74 3.41
CA MET A 375 -3.19 6.51 4.17
C MET A 375 -1.99 6.64 3.26
N SER A 376 -0.85 7.04 3.81
CA SER A 376 0.41 7.09 3.08
C SER A 376 1.53 6.37 3.83
N LEU A 377 2.51 5.84 3.09
CA LEU A 377 3.66 5.18 3.70
C LEU A 377 4.73 6.21 4.03
N VAL A 378 5.17 6.18 5.27
CA VAL A 378 6.32 6.92 5.81
C VAL A 378 7.41 5.92 6.15
N TYR A 379 8.65 6.25 5.81
CA TYR A 379 9.79 5.37 6.03
C TYR A 379 10.78 6.03 6.99
N SER A 380 11.23 5.26 7.96
CA SER A 380 12.27 5.68 8.88
C SER A 380 13.13 4.48 9.28
N GLU A 381 14.46 4.60 9.20
CA GLU A 381 15.44 3.59 9.62
C GLU A 381 15.18 2.17 9.06
N GLY A 382 14.84 2.08 7.78
CA GLY A 382 14.58 0.78 7.12
C GLY A 382 13.24 0.16 7.48
N ARG A 383 12.36 0.86 8.21
CA ARG A 383 11.00 0.43 8.55
C ARG A 383 9.95 1.27 7.88
N SER A 384 8.81 0.67 7.64
CA SER A 384 7.65 1.30 7.04
C SER A 384 6.60 1.61 8.11
N TYR A 385 5.92 2.74 7.98
CA TYR A 385 4.83 3.16 8.85
C TYR A 385 3.67 3.66 8.01
N TRP A 386 2.47 3.26 8.35
CA TRP A 386 1.27 3.90 7.88
C TRP A 386 1.07 5.24 8.57
N TYR A 387 0.90 6.29 7.78
CA TYR A 387 0.56 7.62 8.24
C TYR A 387 -0.91 7.90 7.94
N SER A 388 -1.64 8.40 8.92
CA SER A 388 -2.98 8.96 8.79
C SER A 388 -3.08 10.24 9.60
N GLY A 389 -3.58 11.31 9.01
CA GLY A 389 -4.00 12.49 9.75
C GLY A 389 -5.24 12.17 10.59
N ILE A 390 -5.43 12.90 11.68
CA ILE A 390 -6.59 12.78 12.56
C ILE A 390 -7.30 14.11 12.61
N GLN A 391 -8.59 14.11 12.31
CA GLN A 391 -9.44 15.31 12.36
C GLN A 391 -10.63 15.12 13.31
N SER A 392 -11.26 16.22 13.73
CA SER A 392 -12.54 16.16 14.43
C SER A 392 -13.65 15.85 13.43
N ALA A 393 -14.66 15.09 13.85
CA ALA A 393 -15.81 14.79 12.99
C ALA A 393 -16.43 16.09 12.44
N GLY A 394 -16.60 16.15 11.12
CA GLY A 394 -17.10 17.34 10.42
C GLY A 394 -16.09 18.48 10.24
N ALA A 395 -14.79 18.26 10.48
CA ALA A 395 -13.75 19.23 10.17
C ALA A 395 -13.33 19.10 8.70
N ASP A 396 -13.41 20.20 7.94
CA ASP A 396 -13.14 20.14 6.49
C ASP A 396 -11.65 20.16 6.12
N LYS A 397 -10.81 20.87 6.90
CA LYS A 397 -9.42 21.17 6.47
C LYS A 397 -8.38 21.18 7.58
N SER A 398 -8.80 20.99 8.83
CA SER A 398 -7.89 21.03 9.97
C SER A 398 -7.62 19.63 10.51
N SER A 399 -6.37 19.35 10.88
CA SER A 399 -5.97 18.15 11.60
C SER A 399 -5.76 18.48 13.08
N SER A 400 -6.24 17.61 13.97
CA SER A 400 -5.98 17.67 15.42
C SER A 400 -4.70 16.92 15.81
N GLY A 401 -4.16 16.13 14.88
CA GLY A 401 -2.97 15.31 15.06
C GLY A 401 -2.79 14.35 13.90
N PHE A 402 -1.85 13.45 14.05
CA PHE A 402 -1.64 12.34 13.10
C PHE A 402 -1.16 11.09 13.83
N MET A 403 -1.36 9.94 13.19
CA MET A 403 -0.87 8.66 13.66
C MET A 403 0.23 8.12 12.75
N LEU A 404 1.21 7.45 13.37
CA LEU A 404 2.16 6.58 12.70
C LEU A 404 1.99 5.17 13.26
N ILE A 405 1.70 4.22 12.38
CA ILE A 405 1.41 2.84 12.72
C ILE A 405 2.42 1.94 12.01
N ASP A 406 3.19 1.17 12.78
CA ASP A 406 4.16 0.23 12.22
C ASP A 406 3.43 -0.79 11.33
N THR A 407 3.86 -0.92 10.06
CA THR A 407 3.20 -1.76 9.03
C THR A 407 3.25 -3.24 9.34
N ARG A 408 4.07 -3.68 10.26
CA ARG A 408 4.20 -5.09 10.67
C ARG A 408 3.54 -5.35 12.02
N THR A 409 3.93 -4.58 13.05
CA THR A 409 3.56 -4.87 14.45
C THR A 409 2.27 -4.22 14.91
N LYS A 410 1.75 -3.25 14.15
CA LYS A 410 0.59 -2.42 14.51
C LYS A 410 0.87 -1.47 15.71
N GLU A 411 2.13 -1.30 16.14
CA GLU A 411 2.45 -0.31 17.14
C GLU A 411 2.06 1.09 16.63
N CYS A 412 1.17 1.75 17.38
CA CYS A 412 0.57 3.02 16.95
C CYS A 412 1.01 4.17 17.84
N LYS A 413 1.53 5.24 17.24
CA LYS A 413 1.90 6.50 17.91
C LYS A 413 1.03 7.64 17.43
N LEU A 414 0.35 8.30 18.36
CA LEU A 414 -0.47 9.49 18.10
C LEU A 414 0.33 10.75 18.47
N TYR A 415 0.52 11.62 17.50
CA TYR A 415 1.15 12.93 17.63
C TYR A 415 0.05 14.01 17.63
N PRO A 416 -0.24 14.66 18.78
CA PRO A 416 -1.28 15.68 18.87
C PRO A 416 -0.77 17.03 18.35
N VAL A 417 -0.55 17.12 17.05
CA VAL A 417 -0.05 18.30 16.34
C VAL A 417 -1.17 18.91 15.54
N ALA A 418 -1.75 20.00 16.03
CA ALA A 418 -2.75 20.74 15.28
C ALA A 418 -2.14 21.35 14.01
N GLY A 419 -2.85 21.23 12.90
CA GLY A 419 -2.37 21.72 11.62
C GLY A 419 -3.39 21.59 10.50
N ILE A 420 -2.88 21.49 9.28
CA ILE A 420 -3.68 21.26 8.07
C ILE A 420 -3.66 19.77 7.72
N ASN A 421 -4.73 19.30 7.12
CA ASN A 421 -4.78 17.94 6.58
C ASN A 421 -4.17 17.86 5.17
N GLU A 422 -4.07 16.67 4.62
CA GLU A 422 -3.46 16.37 3.31
C GLU A 422 -4.19 17.10 2.18
N GLN A 423 -5.51 17.15 2.23
CA GLN A 423 -6.32 17.82 1.22
C GLN A 423 -6.09 19.34 1.23
N ALA A 424 -6.03 19.94 2.42
CA ALA A 424 -5.71 21.37 2.55
C ALA A 424 -4.29 21.68 2.06
N ALA A 425 -3.32 20.79 2.31
CA ALA A 425 -1.97 20.95 1.80
C ALA A 425 -1.91 20.96 0.26
N LYS A 426 -2.66 20.09 -0.40
CA LYS A 426 -2.80 20.09 -1.88
C LYS A 426 -3.40 21.41 -2.37
N GLU A 427 -4.52 21.85 -1.77
CA GLU A 427 -5.18 23.09 -2.13
C GLU A 427 -4.29 24.33 -1.93
N VAL A 428 -3.48 24.36 -0.87
CA VAL A 428 -2.49 25.43 -0.64
C VAL A 428 -1.54 25.53 -1.82
N ILE A 429 -0.98 24.42 -2.28
CA ILE A 429 -0.03 24.41 -3.40
C ILE A 429 -0.71 24.81 -4.70
N GLU A 430 -1.87 24.29 -5.00
CA GLU A 430 -2.59 24.54 -6.26
C GLU A 430 -3.14 25.99 -6.35
N ALA A 431 -3.62 26.52 -5.22
CA ALA A 431 -4.23 27.85 -5.19
C ALA A 431 -3.23 28.99 -4.91
N GLN A 432 -2.29 28.79 -3.98
CA GLN A 432 -1.41 29.85 -3.49
C GLN A 432 -0.07 29.93 -4.22
N SER A 433 0.45 28.78 -4.74
CA SER A 433 1.66 28.83 -5.56
C SER A 433 1.37 29.39 -6.94
N GLU A 434 1.88 30.61 -7.22
CA GLU A 434 1.66 31.28 -8.51
C GLU A 434 2.19 30.44 -9.68
N TRP A 435 3.36 29.83 -9.52
CA TRP A 435 3.97 28.97 -10.53
C TRP A 435 3.12 27.73 -10.83
N VAL A 436 2.60 27.04 -9.80
CA VAL A 436 1.77 25.84 -9.95
C VAL A 436 0.46 26.19 -10.63
N ARG A 437 -0.20 27.26 -10.18
CA ARG A 437 -1.45 27.74 -10.73
C ARG A 437 -1.34 28.17 -12.20
N GLN A 438 -0.30 28.92 -12.56
CA GLN A 438 -0.06 29.36 -13.94
C GLN A 438 0.24 28.19 -14.87
N SER A 439 0.98 27.19 -14.36
CA SER A 439 1.32 25.98 -15.11
C SER A 439 0.19 24.95 -15.14
N LYS A 440 -0.90 25.16 -14.37
CA LYS A 440 -2.03 24.22 -14.20
C LYS A 440 -1.58 22.83 -13.72
N PHE A 441 -0.59 22.79 -12.84
CA PHE A 441 -0.16 21.53 -12.25
C PHE A 441 -1.11 21.09 -11.14
N ALA A 442 -1.34 19.77 -11.05
CA ALA A 442 -2.07 19.14 -9.96
C ALA A 442 -1.10 18.54 -8.94
N ALA A 443 -1.41 18.70 -7.65
CA ALA A 443 -0.64 18.09 -6.58
C ALA A 443 -1.09 16.63 -6.37
N ASN A 444 -0.13 15.72 -6.36
CA ASN A 444 -0.37 14.33 -5.98
C ASN A 444 -0.49 14.19 -4.46
N ASP A 445 -0.92 13.02 -3.99
CA ASP A 445 -1.09 12.77 -2.58
C ASP A 445 0.20 12.99 -1.80
N PRO A 446 0.14 13.77 -0.71
CA PRO A 446 1.31 14.13 0.08
C PRO A 446 1.85 12.94 0.86
N VAL A 447 3.16 12.96 1.09
CA VAL A 447 3.85 12.05 2.01
C VAL A 447 4.48 12.88 3.11
N LEU A 448 4.29 12.46 4.37
CA LEU A 448 4.87 13.15 5.51
C LEU A 448 6.36 12.83 5.63
N TYR A 449 7.18 13.87 5.76
CA TYR A 449 8.61 13.77 6.05
C TYR A 449 9.00 14.68 7.21
N ASN A 450 10.08 14.31 7.87
CA ASN A 450 10.77 15.21 8.81
C ASN A 450 11.72 16.10 8.01
N VAL A 451 11.41 17.39 7.95
CA VAL A 451 12.31 18.40 7.38
C VAL A 451 12.80 19.32 8.48
N HIS A 452 14.03 19.10 8.94
CA HIS A 452 14.64 19.86 10.04
C HIS A 452 13.79 19.94 11.32
N GLY A 453 13.20 18.81 11.73
CA GLY A 453 12.33 18.74 12.93
C GLY A 453 10.90 19.21 12.70
N VAL A 454 10.55 19.65 11.50
CA VAL A 454 9.19 20.11 11.14
C VAL A 454 8.48 19.01 10.37
N PRO A 455 7.30 18.54 10.85
CA PRO A 455 6.43 17.66 10.07
C PRO A 455 6.00 18.36 8.78
N THR A 456 6.38 17.83 7.64
CA THR A 456 6.25 18.49 6.35
C THR A 456 5.67 17.54 5.31
N TYR A 457 4.64 17.97 4.64
CA TYR A 457 4.10 17.28 3.47
C TYR A 457 4.98 17.56 2.24
N TYR A 458 5.46 16.50 1.63
CA TYR A 458 6.13 16.53 0.34
C TYR A 458 5.22 15.96 -0.74
N MET A 459 5.13 16.64 -1.86
CA MET A 459 4.26 16.28 -2.98
C MET A 459 5.00 16.38 -4.30
N THR A 460 4.72 15.46 -5.20
CA THR A 460 5.04 15.62 -6.62
C THR A 460 3.91 16.36 -7.32
N LEU A 461 4.24 17.13 -8.33
CA LEU A 461 3.28 17.88 -9.15
C LEU A 461 3.25 17.28 -10.56
N THR A 462 2.07 17.10 -11.11
CA THR A 462 1.87 16.60 -12.47
C THR A 462 1.14 17.62 -13.33
N GLY A 463 1.50 17.69 -14.60
CA GLY A 463 0.80 18.47 -15.61
C GLY A 463 -0.19 17.61 -16.41
N ASP A 464 -0.25 17.82 -17.72
CA ASP A 464 -1.07 17.00 -18.62
C ASP A 464 -0.43 15.60 -18.79
N GLY A 465 -0.56 14.73 -17.78
CA GLY A 465 -0.01 13.37 -17.80
C GLY A 465 0.47 12.86 -16.44
N ILE A 466 1.10 11.69 -16.45
CA ILE A 466 1.53 10.96 -15.23
C ILE A 466 2.93 11.41 -14.77
N LYS A 467 3.71 11.99 -15.69
CA LYS A 467 5.10 12.37 -15.43
C LYS A 467 5.19 13.58 -14.50
N ASN A 468 6.13 13.54 -13.56
CA ASN A 468 6.37 14.67 -12.67
C ASN A 468 6.79 15.93 -13.45
N ALA A 469 6.14 17.05 -13.12
CA ALA A 469 6.41 18.37 -13.64
C ALA A 469 7.05 19.29 -12.57
N GLY A 470 6.95 18.93 -11.30
CA GLY A 470 7.51 19.69 -10.19
C GLY A 470 7.34 19.01 -8.85
N TYR A 471 7.74 19.71 -7.80
CA TYR A 471 7.78 19.24 -6.42
C TYR A 471 7.38 20.35 -5.47
N ALA A 472 6.72 20.00 -4.37
CA ALA A 472 6.26 20.96 -3.38
C ALA A 472 6.46 20.45 -1.96
N PHE A 473 6.68 21.39 -1.04
CA PHE A 473 6.74 21.18 0.41
C PHE A 473 5.72 22.09 1.09
N VAL A 474 4.98 21.58 2.05
CA VAL A 474 4.03 22.34 2.88
C VAL A 474 4.19 21.92 4.32
N SER A 475 4.34 22.87 5.23
CA SER A 475 4.36 22.56 6.66
C SER A 475 3.01 22.06 7.13
N LEU A 476 2.99 20.92 7.84
CA LEU A 476 1.77 20.44 8.49
C LEU A 476 1.20 21.50 9.45
N LYS A 477 2.06 22.30 10.07
CA LYS A 477 1.69 23.29 11.12
C LYS A 477 1.17 24.62 10.58
N SER A 478 1.36 24.93 9.28
CA SER A 478 1.00 26.24 8.73
C SER A 478 0.79 26.26 7.23
N GLU A 479 -0.37 26.74 6.79
CA GLU A 479 -0.70 26.99 5.38
C GLU A 479 0.19 28.04 4.70
N LEU A 480 0.86 28.89 5.47
CA LEU A 480 1.71 29.97 4.96
C LEU A 480 3.15 29.51 4.73
N GLN A 481 3.51 28.32 5.17
CA GLN A 481 4.84 27.76 5.04
C GLN A 481 4.86 26.68 3.96
N PHE A 482 5.02 27.13 2.71
CA PHE A 482 5.10 26.24 1.56
C PHE A 482 6.11 26.74 0.52
N ALA A 483 6.56 25.82 -0.33
CA ALA A 483 7.33 26.16 -1.53
C ALA A 483 7.12 25.11 -2.61
N ALA A 484 7.23 25.53 -3.89
CA ALA A 484 7.13 24.64 -5.02
C ALA A 484 8.14 25.04 -6.11
N ALA A 485 8.81 24.04 -6.73
CA ALA A 485 9.77 24.28 -7.81
C ALA A 485 9.86 23.08 -8.76
N ALA A 486 10.55 23.26 -9.88
CA ALA A 486 10.71 22.22 -10.90
C ALA A 486 11.63 21.06 -10.47
N THR A 487 12.47 21.25 -9.45
CA THR A 487 13.32 20.18 -8.90
C THR A 487 13.14 20.10 -7.38
N PRO A 488 13.26 18.89 -6.78
CA PRO A 488 13.05 18.71 -5.34
C PRO A 488 14.05 19.51 -4.51
N GLN A 489 15.31 19.65 -4.95
CA GLN A 489 16.35 20.44 -4.26
C GLN A 489 15.98 21.93 -4.22
N LYS A 490 15.51 22.50 -5.36
CA LYS A 490 15.06 23.91 -5.39
C LYS A 490 13.83 24.14 -4.53
N ALA A 491 12.87 23.21 -4.55
CA ALA A 491 11.68 23.29 -3.71
C ALA A 491 12.06 23.27 -2.23
N LEU A 492 12.95 22.34 -1.82
CA LEU A 492 13.45 22.25 -0.45
C LEU A 492 14.19 23.53 -0.05
N GLN A 493 15.12 24.04 -0.88
CA GLN A 493 15.86 25.27 -0.60
C GLN A 493 14.92 26.47 -0.37
N GLN A 494 13.90 26.61 -1.18
CA GLN A 494 12.90 27.67 -1.02
C GLN A 494 12.09 27.45 0.27
N TYR A 495 11.68 26.23 0.56
CA TYR A 495 10.93 25.89 1.75
C TYR A 495 11.72 26.18 3.04
N LEU A 496 13.01 25.81 3.08
CA LEU A 496 13.88 26.10 4.21
C LEU A 496 13.98 27.62 4.49
N LYS A 497 14.05 28.46 3.46
CA LYS A 497 14.00 29.92 3.64
C LYS A 497 12.70 30.40 4.26
N VAL A 498 11.57 29.79 3.89
CA VAL A 498 10.25 30.15 4.42
C VAL A 498 10.12 29.76 5.88
N ILE A 499 10.51 28.55 6.28
CA ILE A 499 10.43 28.12 7.67
C ILE A 499 11.41 28.86 8.59
N GLN A 500 12.58 29.26 8.09
CA GLN A 500 13.56 30.06 8.84
C GLN A 500 13.11 31.52 9.04
N SER A 501 12.40 32.09 8.08
CA SER A 501 11.90 33.47 8.18
C SER A 501 10.69 33.63 9.09
N GLY A 502 9.94 32.58 9.31
CA GLY A 502 8.79 32.53 10.22
C GLY A 502 9.21 32.24 11.65
N SER A 503 9.67 33.23 12.39
CA SER A 503 10.40 33.22 13.66
C SER A 503 9.73 32.59 14.90
N GLN A 504 8.98 31.51 14.80
CA GLN A 504 8.37 30.80 15.94
C GLN A 504 8.87 29.37 16.17
N PHE A 505 9.77 28.84 15.35
CA PHE A 505 10.37 27.53 15.58
C PHE A 505 11.82 27.67 16.04
N LYS A 506 12.07 27.37 17.33
CA LYS A 506 13.41 27.00 17.77
C LYS A 506 13.68 25.61 17.17
N ILE A 507 14.57 25.54 16.18
CA ILE A 507 15.24 24.30 15.78
C ILE A 507 15.88 23.77 17.08
N SER A 508 15.57 22.53 17.46
CA SER A 508 16.16 21.93 18.64
C SER A 508 17.68 21.93 18.48
N ASP A 509 18.40 22.33 19.55
CA ASP A 509 19.87 22.46 19.55
C ASP A 509 20.64 21.14 19.25
N GLY A 510 19.94 20.03 18.95
CA GLY A 510 20.50 18.75 18.53
C GLY A 510 20.84 18.65 17.05
N ASP A 511 20.12 19.38 16.19
CA ASP A 511 20.34 19.39 14.74
C ASP A 511 20.95 20.73 14.29
N LYS A 512 22.11 21.05 14.83
CA LYS A 512 23.05 21.97 14.15
C LYS A 512 23.69 21.25 12.96
N LEU A 513 22.87 20.84 12.01
CA LEU A 513 23.26 20.85 10.62
C LEU A 513 23.14 22.31 10.16
N ALA A 514 24.02 23.16 10.71
CA ALA A 514 24.21 24.49 10.21
C ALA A 514 24.60 24.36 8.75
N GLU A 515 23.72 24.78 7.84
CA GLU A 515 24.16 25.35 6.58
C GLU A 515 24.87 26.67 6.88
N GLU A 516 25.95 26.64 7.63
CA GLU A 516 26.96 27.65 7.55
C GLU A 516 27.54 27.53 6.15
N LEU A 517 27.25 28.50 5.30
CA LEU A 517 27.96 28.67 4.05
C LEU A 517 29.44 28.76 4.43
N VAL A 518 30.14 27.66 4.25
CA VAL A 518 31.55 27.59 4.56
C VAL A 518 32.29 28.11 3.34
N LYS A 519 33.08 29.15 3.54
CA LYS A 519 33.99 29.61 2.49
C LYS A 519 35.11 28.62 2.29
N MET A 520 35.16 28.03 1.11
CA MET A 520 36.16 27.02 0.74
C MET A 520 36.92 27.43 -0.51
N THR A 521 38.11 26.88 -0.65
CA THR A 521 38.96 27.07 -1.82
C THR A 521 39.07 25.77 -2.60
N VAL A 522 38.72 25.81 -3.87
CA VAL A 522 38.75 24.62 -4.75
C VAL A 522 40.20 24.18 -4.96
N ARG A 523 40.56 23.00 -4.47
CA ARG A 523 41.84 22.35 -4.68
C ARG A 523 41.95 21.66 -6.02
N GLY A 524 40.83 21.06 -6.46
CA GLY A 524 40.71 20.35 -7.72
C GLY A 524 39.26 20.12 -8.06
N ILE A 525 38.94 20.09 -9.33
CA ILE A 525 37.61 19.84 -9.86
C ILE A 525 37.74 19.02 -11.13
N VAL A 526 36.92 17.98 -11.26
CA VAL A 526 36.85 17.09 -12.43
C VAL A 526 35.38 16.85 -12.74
N CYS A 527 35.04 16.78 -14.02
CA CYS A 527 33.69 16.45 -14.47
C CYS A 527 33.72 15.07 -15.15
N GLU A 528 32.91 14.12 -14.62
CA GLU A 528 32.70 12.82 -15.22
C GLU A 528 31.19 12.57 -15.37
N ASN A 529 30.75 12.24 -16.58
CA ASN A 529 29.34 11.94 -16.89
C ASN A 529 28.31 12.99 -16.39
N GLY A 530 28.70 14.29 -16.41
CA GLY A 530 27.83 15.39 -15.96
C GLY A 530 27.84 15.66 -14.46
N THR A 531 28.55 14.86 -13.68
CA THR A 531 28.79 15.07 -12.25
C THR A 531 30.16 15.69 -12.05
N TYR A 532 30.23 16.75 -11.29
CA TYR A 532 31.47 17.40 -10.88
C TYR A 532 31.94 16.85 -9.54
N TYR A 533 33.19 16.42 -9.49
CA TYR A 533 33.87 15.94 -8.28
C TYR A 533 34.85 17.06 -7.85
N ILE A 534 34.67 17.54 -6.62
CA ILE A 534 35.36 18.72 -6.13
C ILE A 534 36.15 18.39 -4.86
N LEU A 535 37.41 18.78 -4.82
CA LEU A 535 38.23 18.73 -3.62
C LEU A 535 38.44 20.12 -3.09
N PHE A 536 38.30 20.33 -1.78
CA PHE A 536 38.58 21.61 -1.12
C PHE A 536 39.88 21.54 -0.31
N ASN A 537 40.51 22.72 -0.11
CA ASN A 537 41.73 22.82 0.69
C ASN A 537 41.44 22.61 2.19
N GLU A 538 40.29 23.08 2.64
CA GLU A 538 39.87 23.15 4.03
C GLU A 538 39.43 21.77 4.55
N VAL A 539 39.00 20.87 3.66
CA VAL A 539 38.55 19.53 4.04
C VAL A 539 39.42 18.46 3.37
N LYS A 540 40.15 17.71 4.19
CA LYS A 540 41.02 16.63 3.70
C LYS A 540 40.35 15.29 3.79
N GLY A 541 40.52 14.45 2.77
CA GLY A 541 40.06 13.07 2.76
C GLY A 541 38.61 12.88 2.35
N LYS A 542 37.93 13.97 1.99
CA LYS A 542 36.57 13.95 1.45
C LYS A 542 36.52 14.55 0.05
N GLU A 543 35.65 14.03 -0.78
CA GLU A 543 35.34 14.47 -2.12
C GLU A 543 33.89 14.97 -2.16
N PHE A 544 33.64 16.08 -2.84
CA PHE A 544 32.33 16.69 -2.91
C PHE A 544 31.77 16.57 -4.32
N THR A 545 30.48 16.30 -4.44
CA THR A 545 29.81 16.13 -5.74
C THR A 545 28.71 17.15 -5.95
N GLY A 546 28.55 17.57 -7.22
CA GLY A 546 27.45 18.41 -7.67
C GLY A 546 27.24 18.27 -9.16
N THR A 547 26.05 18.56 -9.65
CA THR A 547 25.72 18.54 -11.07
C THR A 547 25.46 19.96 -11.58
N THR A 548 25.64 20.18 -12.88
CA THR A 548 25.30 21.48 -13.50
C THR A 548 23.82 21.76 -13.58
N GLU A 549 23.00 20.75 -13.37
CA GLU A 549 21.55 20.90 -13.22
C GLU A 549 21.20 21.52 -11.87
N ALA A 550 21.88 21.09 -10.80
CA ALA A 550 21.72 21.65 -9.46
C ALA A 550 22.44 22.98 -9.29
N PHE A 551 23.66 23.08 -9.82
CA PHE A 551 24.55 24.23 -9.68
C PHE A 551 25.13 24.65 -11.05
N PRO A 552 24.43 25.50 -11.83
CA PRO A 552 24.88 25.89 -13.18
C PRO A 552 26.26 26.50 -13.22
N GLU A 553 26.71 27.12 -12.12
CA GLU A 553 28.00 27.79 -11.96
C GLU A 553 29.18 26.83 -11.96
N LEU A 554 28.97 25.53 -11.69
CA LEU A 554 30.03 24.54 -11.72
C LEU A 554 30.77 24.47 -13.05
N LYS A 555 30.12 24.85 -14.16
CA LYS A 555 30.74 24.92 -15.49
C LYS A 555 31.90 25.89 -15.54
N TRP A 556 31.89 26.90 -14.66
CA TRP A 556 32.83 28.02 -14.64
C TRP A 556 33.78 27.96 -13.44
N CYS A 557 33.63 26.91 -12.62
CA CYS A 557 34.44 26.75 -11.43
C CYS A 557 35.85 26.25 -11.78
N GLU A 558 36.86 26.99 -11.32
CA GLU A 558 38.25 26.68 -11.56
C GLU A 558 39.02 26.37 -10.26
N LYS A 559 40.17 25.73 -10.41
CA LYS A 559 41.10 25.48 -9.32
C LYS A 559 41.56 26.80 -8.69
N ASN A 560 41.70 26.82 -7.35
CA ASN A 560 42.05 27.99 -6.49
C ASN A 560 40.94 29.03 -6.37
N GLN A 561 39.77 28.81 -6.92
CA GLN A 561 38.64 29.73 -6.78
C GLN A 561 38.03 29.59 -5.38
N LYS A 562 37.57 30.71 -4.83
CA LYS A 562 36.86 30.75 -3.56
C LYS A 562 35.36 30.57 -3.82
N VAL A 563 34.75 29.68 -3.06
CA VAL A 563 33.33 29.36 -3.19
C VAL A 563 32.68 29.36 -1.81
N ASN A 564 31.40 29.69 -1.76
CA ASN A 564 30.55 29.44 -0.62
C ASN A 564 29.86 28.11 -0.88
N VAL A 565 30.00 27.15 0.02
CA VAL A 565 29.35 25.82 -0.10
C VAL A 565 28.65 25.48 1.21
N SER A 566 27.55 24.76 1.10
CA SER A 566 26.98 24.03 2.23
C SER A 566 26.90 22.55 1.91
N TYR A 567 27.10 21.74 2.90
CA TYR A 567 27.03 20.29 2.80
C TYR A 567 26.69 19.68 4.17
N THR A 568 26.10 18.52 4.14
CA THR A 568 25.87 17.73 5.36
C THR A 568 27.12 16.90 5.62
N ASP A 569 27.81 17.15 6.73
CA ASP A 569 29.00 16.38 7.10
C ASP A 569 28.60 14.96 7.52
N THR A 570 29.02 13.97 6.75
CA THR A 570 28.79 12.56 6.99
C THR A 570 30.12 11.82 7.06
N GLU A 571 30.14 10.59 7.58
CA GLU A 571 31.34 9.73 7.56
C GLU A 571 31.72 9.27 6.15
N ALA A 572 30.88 9.51 5.14
CA ALA A 572 31.12 9.14 3.75
C ALA A 572 32.36 9.86 3.18
N LYS A 573 33.09 9.16 2.30
CA LYS A 573 34.22 9.74 1.56
C LYS A 573 33.80 10.70 0.45
N VAL A 574 32.58 10.50 -0.09
CA VAL A 574 31.98 11.30 -1.14
C VAL A 574 30.71 11.95 -0.58
N ILE A 575 30.63 13.26 -0.63
CA ILE A 575 29.56 14.07 -0.05
C ILE A 575 28.92 14.92 -1.14
N SER A 576 27.60 14.90 -1.26
CA SER A 576 26.88 15.81 -2.15
C SER A 576 26.80 17.21 -1.55
N LEU A 577 27.04 18.22 -2.38
CA LEU A 577 26.86 19.62 -1.99
C LEU A 577 25.37 19.96 -1.92
N ASN A 578 24.98 20.68 -0.86
CA ASN A 578 23.62 21.21 -0.70
C ASN A 578 23.49 22.59 -1.37
N SER A 579 24.57 23.40 -1.35
CA SER A 579 24.67 24.64 -2.09
C SER A 579 26.09 24.87 -2.61
N PHE A 580 26.18 25.61 -3.70
CA PHE A 580 27.43 25.98 -4.32
C PHE A 580 27.28 27.37 -4.96
N ASP A 581 28.16 28.28 -4.65
CA ASP A 581 28.17 29.65 -5.15
C ASP A 581 29.62 30.14 -5.28
N ILE A 582 29.98 30.68 -6.44
CA ILE A 582 31.32 31.19 -6.69
C ILE A 582 31.39 32.65 -6.19
N ILE A 583 32.30 32.92 -5.26
CA ILE A 583 32.46 34.25 -4.68
C ILE A 583 32.99 35.21 -5.78
N ASP A 584 32.34 36.36 -5.91
CA ASP A 584 32.67 37.42 -6.89
C ASP A 584 32.49 36.96 -8.36
N PHE A 585 31.55 36.06 -8.63
CA PHE A 585 31.21 35.62 -9.98
C PHE A 585 30.00 36.41 -10.51
N GLU A 586 30.20 37.29 -11.48
CA GLU A 586 29.12 37.93 -12.24
C GLU A 586 29.07 37.32 -13.66
N ILE A 587 27.87 36.87 -14.08
CA ILE A 587 27.63 36.40 -15.45
C ILE A 587 27.30 37.59 -16.35
#